data_fe88a4accb0a929c5c015640e961b8f0
#
_entry.id   fe88a4accb0a929c5c015640e961b8f0
#
_cell.length_a   1.000
_cell.length_b   1.000
_cell.length_c   1.000
_cell.angle_alpha   90.00
_cell.angle_beta   90.00
_cell.angle_gamma   90.00
#
_symmetry.space_group_name_H-M   'P 1'
#
loop_
_entity.id
_entity.type
_entity.pdbx_description
1 polymer ?
#
loop_
_entity_poly.entity_id
_entity_poly.type
_entity_poly.pdbx_seq_one_letter_code
_entity_poly.pdbx_strand_id
1 'polypeptide(L)'
;MWRADVVTVLTNKESAMLKSRTCLVFFCGLLFLNSAAVAQPENWKSVREKTATRLREIVDGVRGAMGVVALDLTSGERFAVNEHWVFPQGSAIKIPVLMEVYKQASAGKFKLTDLRWLNKADQVGGSGILFELGDHTSQLSIRDLGILMIVLSDNTATNMLIDLVGMENVNKTLGALGLQQTRLQRKMLNTAASGRGEENLSTPAEAARIMEILYRGEFLNRQVGDEILAILKKPKRGGINAGLPADVPVAFKPGGISGVSTEWAIVYLQERPYVVAVMENYALGEEAAAAMKEISRTLYDYFWRLGNATRHGTYIDPALIK
;
A
#
# COMPACT_ATOMS: atom_id res chain seq x y z
N MET A 1 -39.33 49.58 -43.71
CA MET A 1 -38.67 50.85 -43.99
C MET A 1 -37.20 50.53 -44.20
N TRP A 2 -36.85 50.27 -45.45
CA TRP A 2 -35.86 50.96 -46.30
C TRP A 2 -34.44 50.82 -45.76
N ARG A 3 -33.48 50.34 -46.41
CA ARG A 3 -32.85 50.09 -47.72
C ARG A 3 -31.38 49.75 -47.39
N ALA A 4 -30.78 48.79 -47.90
CA ALA A 4 -30.28 48.45 -49.26
C ALA A 4 -28.97 49.12 -49.62
N ASP A 5 -28.05 48.24 -50.06
CA ASP A 5 -27.06 48.36 -51.12
C ASP A 5 -25.74 49.12 -50.82
N VAL A 6 -24.60 48.73 -51.29
CA VAL A 6 -24.14 48.35 -52.64
C VAL A 6 -22.79 47.68 -52.62
N VAL A 7 -22.65 46.69 -53.49
CA VAL A 7 -21.45 46.05 -54.03
C VAL A 7 -20.47 47.06 -54.68
N THR A 8 -19.18 46.81 -54.57
CA THR A 8 -18.28 47.05 -55.70
C THR A 8 -17.07 46.13 -55.70
N VAL A 9 -16.96 45.33 -56.74
CA VAL A 9 -15.82 44.56 -57.25
C VAL A 9 -14.87 45.46 -58.02
N LEU A 10 -13.56 45.20 -57.92
CA LEU A 10 -12.57 45.36 -59.02
C LEU A 10 -11.20 44.85 -58.53
N THR A 11 -10.77 43.77 -58.97
CA THR A 11 -9.80 43.27 -59.97
C THR A 11 -8.47 44.01 -60.06
N ASN A 12 -7.48 43.23 -60.04
CA ASN A 12 -6.30 43.03 -60.86
C ASN A 12 -4.89 43.44 -60.37
N LYS A 13 -4.10 42.41 -60.38
CA LYS A 13 -2.80 42.15 -61.04
C LYS A 13 -1.50 42.55 -60.39
N GLU A 14 -0.71 41.49 -60.25
CA GLU A 14 0.73 41.33 -60.57
C GLU A 14 1.76 42.12 -59.76
N SER A 15 2.57 41.42 -59.01
CA SER A 15 3.90 41.07 -59.50
C SER A 15 4.69 40.29 -58.39
N ALA A 16 5.43 39.36 -58.88
CA ALA A 16 6.31 38.48 -58.14
C ALA A 16 7.43 39.20 -57.36
N MET A 17 7.69 38.81 -56.13
CA MET A 17 9.04 38.79 -55.57
C MET A 17 9.21 37.65 -54.62
N LEU A 18 9.98 36.70 -55.08
CA LEU A 18 10.57 35.57 -54.41
C LEU A 18 11.43 36.06 -53.24
N LYS A 19 11.02 35.85 -52.01
CA LYS A 19 11.92 35.90 -50.84
C LYS A 19 11.85 34.59 -50.09
N SER A 20 12.91 33.79 -50.32
CA SER A 20 13.34 32.65 -49.54
C SER A 20 13.21 32.95 -48.06
N ARG A 21 12.29 32.26 -47.39
CA ARG A 21 12.31 32.09 -45.91
C ARG A 21 12.69 30.66 -45.63
N THR A 22 13.97 30.50 -45.32
CA THR A 22 14.54 29.30 -44.72
C THR A 22 13.77 28.96 -43.44
N CYS A 23 12.93 27.93 -43.49
CA CYS A 23 12.28 27.37 -42.33
C CYS A 23 13.34 26.55 -41.59
N LEU A 24 13.91 27.11 -40.54
CA LEU A 24 14.77 26.38 -39.59
C LEU A 24 13.89 25.48 -38.78
N VAL A 25 13.79 24.20 -39.18
CA VAL A 25 13.14 23.16 -38.40
C VAL A 25 14.07 22.83 -37.23
N PHE A 26 13.76 23.35 -36.06
CA PHE A 26 14.36 22.91 -34.81
C PHE A 26 13.94 21.44 -34.56
N PHE A 27 14.79 20.52 -34.96
CA PHE A 27 14.69 19.12 -34.56
C PHE A 27 15.07 19.06 -33.07
N CYS A 28 14.09 19.21 -32.17
CA CYS A 28 14.24 18.88 -30.75
C CYS A 28 14.41 17.36 -30.66
N GLY A 29 15.65 16.91 -30.80
CA GLY A 29 16.00 15.52 -30.50
C GLY A 29 15.72 15.26 -29.05
N LEU A 30 14.58 14.59 -28.74
CA LEU A 30 14.37 13.89 -27.48
C LEU A 30 15.47 12.82 -27.38
N LEU A 31 16.54 13.15 -26.71
CA LEU A 31 17.46 12.17 -26.14
C LEU A 31 16.66 11.35 -25.12
N PHE A 32 16.01 10.28 -25.58
CA PHE A 32 15.68 9.16 -24.72
C PHE A 32 17.01 8.64 -24.18
N LEU A 33 17.37 9.06 -22.98
CA LEU A 33 18.31 8.31 -22.16
C LEU A 33 17.70 6.95 -21.92
N ASN A 34 17.92 6.04 -22.87
CA ASN A 34 17.82 4.61 -22.60
C ASN A 34 18.84 4.34 -21.49
N SER A 35 18.40 4.40 -20.23
CA SER A 35 19.07 3.69 -19.17
C SER A 35 18.99 2.21 -19.54
N ALA A 36 19.99 1.73 -20.28
CA ALA A 36 20.15 0.31 -20.54
C ALA A 36 20.12 -0.36 -19.17
N ALA A 37 19.05 -1.06 -18.86
CA ALA A 37 18.97 -1.90 -17.69
C ALA A 37 20.17 -2.87 -17.82
N VAL A 38 21.20 -2.63 -17.02
CA VAL A 38 22.42 -3.44 -17.05
C VAL A 38 21.98 -4.83 -16.65
N ALA A 39 22.01 -5.77 -17.58
CA ALA A 39 21.62 -7.15 -17.34
C ALA A 39 22.36 -7.69 -16.11
N GLN A 40 21.61 -8.20 -15.15
CA GLN A 40 22.19 -8.80 -13.95
C GLN A 40 23.01 -10.06 -14.36
N PRO A 41 24.14 -10.34 -13.67
CA PRO A 41 24.94 -11.53 -13.95
C PRO A 41 24.13 -12.81 -13.83
N GLU A 42 24.48 -13.87 -14.57
CA GLU A 42 23.81 -15.17 -14.53
C GLU A 42 23.75 -15.77 -13.11
N ASN A 43 24.80 -15.59 -12.31
CA ASN A 43 24.83 -16.04 -10.92
C ASN A 43 23.77 -15.35 -10.04
N TRP A 44 23.40 -14.10 -10.33
CA TRP A 44 22.31 -13.42 -9.62
C TRP A 44 20.95 -14.07 -9.91
N LYS A 45 20.71 -14.49 -11.13
CA LYS A 45 19.50 -15.26 -11.48
C LYS A 45 19.36 -16.50 -10.59
N SER A 46 20.46 -17.21 -10.34
CA SER A 46 20.47 -18.37 -9.44
C SER A 46 20.08 -17.98 -8.00
N VAL A 47 20.56 -16.85 -7.48
CA VAL A 47 20.17 -16.37 -6.14
C VAL A 47 18.67 -16.09 -6.09
N ARG A 48 18.15 -15.40 -7.11
CA ARG A 48 16.71 -15.10 -7.25
C ARG A 48 15.86 -16.37 -7.30
N GLU A 49 16.23 -17.34 -8.11
CA GLU A 49 15.53 -18.62 -8.26
C GLU A 49 15.49 -19.41 -6.94
N LYS A 50 16.62 -19.46 -6.21
CA LYS A 50 16.69 -20.10 -4.89
C LYS A 50 15.76 -19.39 -3.89
N THR A 51 15.72 -18.08 -3.91
CA THR A 51 14.81 -17.29 -3.05
C THR A 51 13.35 -17.58 -3.40
N ALA A 52 13.00 -17.59 -4.70
CA ALA A 52 11.65 -17.91 -5.17
C ALA A 52 11.24 -19.35 -4.80
N THR A 53 12.17 -20.30 -4.90
CA THR A 53 11.94 -21.69 -4.47
C THR A 53 11.71 -21.77 -2.96
N ARG A 54 12.55 -21.08 -2.17
CA ARG A 54 12.40 -21.09 -0.71
C ARG A 54 11.06 -20.49 -0.28
N LEU A 55 10.62 -19.41 -0.90
CA LEU A 55 9.29 -18.84 -0.61
C LEU A 55 8.15 -19.82 -0.90
N ARG A 56 8.23 -20.57 -2.01
CA ARG A 56 7.25 -21.63 -2.32
C ARG A 56 7.27 -22.74 -1.27
N GLU A 57 8.45 -23.24 -0.90
CA GLU A 57 8.59 -24.28 0.14
C GLU A 57 7.98 -23.85 1.46
N ILE A 58 8.18 -22.60 1.89
CA ILE A 58 7.57 -22.08 3.13
C ILE A 58 6.05 -22.05 3.01
N VAL A 59 5.53 -21.55 1.91
CA VAL A 59 4.08 -21.45 1.65
C VAL A 59 3.45 -22.84 1.59
N ASP A 60 4.06 -23.78 0.86
CA ASP A 60 3.56 -25.14 0.69
C ASP A 60 3.69 -25.97 1.98
N GLY A 61 4.60 -25.60 2.89
CA GLY A 61 4.79 -26.23 4.19
C GLY A 61 3.72 -25.87 5.22
N VAL A 62 2.93 -24.81 5.00
CA VAL A 62 1.82 -24.44 5.88
C VAL A 62 0.62 -25.35 5.61
N ARG A 63 0.04 -25.93 6.67
CA ARG A 63 -1.14 -26.81 6.55
C ARG A 63 -2.44 -26.10 6.25
N GLY A 64 -2.42 -24.77 6.17
CA GLY A 64 -3.49 -23.90 5.69
C GLY A 64 -3.29 -23.47 4.24
N ALA A 65 -3.95 -22.41 3.85
CA ALA A 65 -3.75 -21.75 2.57
C ALA A 65 -2.98 -20.44 2.81
N MET A 66 -1.87 -20.24 2.09
CA MET A 66 -1.04 -19.04 2.24
C MET A 66 -0.75 -18.40 0.88
N GLY A 67 -0.73 -17.06 0.86
CA GLY A 67 -0.33 -16.27 -0.30
C GLY A 67 0.64 -15.17 0.09
N VAL A 68 1.59 -14.89 -0.79
CA VAL A 68 2.67 -13.91 -0.58
C VAL A 68 2.92 -13.09 -1.83
N VAL A 69 3.13 -11.80 -1.65
CA VAL A 69 3.74 -10.91 -2.65
C VAL A 69 4.84 -10.11 -1.98
N ALA A 70 6.00 -10.04 -2.63
CA ALA A 70 7.04 -9.07 -2.32
C ALA A 70 7.39 -8.27 -3.58
N LEU A 71 7.55 -6.96 -3.45
CA LEU A 71 7.85 -6.03 -4.54
C LEU A 71 8.99 -5.11 -4.14
N ASP A 72 10.11 -5.18 -4.85
CA ASP A 72 11.18 -4.19 -4.75
C ASP A 72 10.71 -2.84 -5.29
N LEU A 73 10.69 -1.85 -4.44
CA LEU A 73 10.22 -0.50 -4.79
C LEU A 73 11.23 0.30 -5.61
N THR A 74 12.47 -0.21 -5.74
CA THR A 74 13.55 0.38 -6.53
C THR A 74 13.56 -0.15 -7.97
N SER A 75 13.54 -1.47 -8.15
CA SER A 75 13.67 -2.12 -9.46
C SER A 75 12.34 -2.60 -10.05
N GLY A 76 11.30 -2.76 -9.24
CA GLY A 76 10.04 -3.41 -9.62
C GLY A 76 10.13 -4.93 -9.64
N GLU A 77 11.24 -5.53 -9.19
CA GLU A 77 11.36 -6.98 -9.10
C GLU A 77 10.32 -7.55 -8.12
N ARG A 78 9.72 -8.67 -8.49
CA ARG A 78 8.59 -9.23 -7.78
C ARG A 78 8.75 -10.73 -7.52
N PHE A 79 8.40 -11.12 -6.30
CA PHE A 79 8.11 -12.50 -5.90
C PHE A 79 6.64 -12.64 -5.60
N ALA A 80 6.02 -13.74 -6.05
CA ALA A 80 4.61 -13.97 -5.81
C ALA A 80 4.33 -15.49 -5.71
N VAL A 81 3.50 -15.84 -4.72
CA VAL A 81 2.93 -17.19 -4.56
C VAL A 81 1.46 -16.99 -4.19
N ASN A 82 0.53 -17.61 -4.91
CA ASN A 82 -0.91 -17.53 -4.68
C ASN A 82 -1.44 -16.08 -4.59
N GLU A 83 -0.86 -15.17 -5.36
CA GLU A 83 -1.03 -13.73 -5.22
C GLU A 83 -2.45 -13.21 -5.46
N HIS A 84 -3.28 -13.96 -6.19
CA HIS A 84 -4.66 -13.60 -6.52
C HIS A 84 -5.70 -14.38 -5.69
N TRP A 85 -5.25 -15.24 -4.78
CA TRP A 85 -6.19 -15.89 -3.88
C TRP A 85 -6.77 -14.86 -2.91
N VAL A 86 -8.07 -15.02 -2.65
CA VAL A 86 -8.81 -14.10 -1.78
C VAL A 86 -8.78 -14.61 -0.34
N PHE A 87 -8.37 -13.74 0.58
CA PHE A 87 -8.25 -14.06 2.00
C PHE A 87 -9.05 -13.10 2.86
N PRO A 88 -9.63 -13.56 3.98
CA PRO A 88 -10.12 -12.68 5.03
C PRO A 88 -8.96 -11.85 5.61
N GLN A 89 -9.22 -10.60 5.97
CA GLN A 89 -8.13 -9.66 6.30
C GLN A 89 -7.96 -9.38 7.79
N GLY A 90 -8.94 -9.78 8.62
CA GLY A 90 -8.91 -9.33 10.00
C GLY A 90 -8.67 -7.82 10.09
N SER A 91 -7.70 -7.40 10.90
CA SER A 91 -7.41 -5.97 11.09
C SER A 91 -6.53 -5.32 10.03
N ALA A 92 -6.00 -6.04 9.03
CA ALA A 92 -5.22 -5.41 7.97
C ALA A 92 -6.09 -4.49 7.09
N ILE A 93 -7.40 -4.77 6.98
CA ILE A 93 -8.39 -3.92 6.29
C ILE A 93 -8.49 -2.50 6.86
N LYS A 94 -7.92 -2.22 8.02
CA LYS A 94 -7.92 -0.88 8.63
C LYS A 94 -7.07 0.13 7.85
N ILE A 95 -6.15 -0.34 6.99
CA ILE A 95 -5.39 0.56 6.09
C ILE A 95 -6.32 1.27 5.11
N PRO A 96 -7.17 0.61 4.32
CA PRO A 96 -8.16 1.29 3.48
C PRO A 96 -9.11 2.22 4.24
N VAL A 97 -9.51 1.86 5.45
CA VAL A 97 -10.33 2.76 6.29
C VAL A 97 -9.57 4.05 6.60
N LEU A 98 -8.29 3.96 7.00
CA LEU A 98 -7.43 5.12 7.25
C LEU A 98 -7.25 5.96 5.99
N MET A 99 -7.06 5.33 4.83
CA MET A 99 -6.97 6.03 3.55
C MET A 99 -8.23 6.86 3.28
N GLU A 100 -9.42 6.29 3.48
CA GLU A 100 -10.68 7.01 3.26
C GLU A 100 -10.87 8.16 4.26
N VAL A 101 -10.43 8.01 5.52
CA VAL A 101 -10.43 9.11 6.51
C VAL A 101 -9.60 10.29 5.99
N TYR A 102 -8.38 10.05 5.53
CA TYR A 102 -7.53 11.10 4.97
C TYR A 102 -8.09 11.71 3.69
N LYS A 103 -8.71 10.91 2.82
CA LYS A 103 -9.35 11.38 1.60
C LYS A 103 -10.50 12.34 1.91
N GLN A 104 -11.38 11.99 2.84
CA GLN A 104 -12.51 12.85 3.20
C GLN A 104 -12.07 14.10 3.95
N ALA A 105 -11.03 14.01 4.79
CA ALA A 105 -10.43 15.19 5.43
C ALA A 105 -9.82 16.13 4.39
N SER A 106 -9.09 15.60 3.40
CA SER A 106 -8.52 16.39 2.30
C SER A 106 -9.60 17.03 1.42
N ALA A 107 -10.78 16.42 1.32
CA ALA A 107 -11.94 16.98 0.64
C ALA A 107 -12.72 18.00 1.52
N GLY A 108 -12.25 18.32 2.72
CA GLY A 108 -12.85 19.31 3.62
C GLY A 108 -14.13 18.86 4.32
N LYS A 109 -14.47 17.58 4.31
CA LYS A 109 -15.68 17.08 4.99
C LYS A 109 -15.59 17.20 6.52
N PHE A 110 -14.40 17.10 7.07
CA PHE A 110 -14.05 17.30 8.47
C PHE A 110 -12.54 17.57 8.57
N LYS A 111 -12.09 18.02 9.75
CA LYS A 111 -10.66 18.17 10.07
C LYS A 111 -10.20 16.96 10.87
N LEU A 112 -8.97 16.52 10.67
CA LEU A 112 -8.36 15.43 11.46
C LEU A 112 -8.28 15.78 12.97
N THR A 113 -8.34 17.08 13.31
CA THR A 113 -8.37 17.61 14.68
C THR A 113 -9.76 17.66 15.29
N ASP A 114 -10.83 17.42 14.53
CA ASP A 114 -12.19 17.43 15.06
C ASP A 114 -12.36 16.31 16.09
N LEU A 115 -13.00 16.66 17.21
CA LEU A 115 -13.19 15.76 18.33
C LEU A 115 -14.47 14.93 18.18
N ARG A 116 -14.40 13.69 18.64
CA ARG A 116 -15.53 12.76 18.72
C ARG A 116 -15.67 12.23 20.14
N TRP A 117 -16.88 12.27 20.67
CA TRP A 117 -17.19 11.64 21.94
C TRP A 117 -17.12 10.12 21.81
N LEU A 118 -16.56 9.49 22.83
CA LEU A 118 -16.67 8.05 23.00
C LEU A 118 -17.98 7.75 23.73
N ASN A 119 -18.92 7.12 23.06
CA ASN A 119 -20.19 6.71 23.63
C ASN A 119 -20.21 5.20 23.87
N LYS A 120 -20.95 4.76 24.88
CA LYS A 120 -21.09 3.33 25.21
C LYS A 120 -21.61 2.50 24.03
N ALA A 121 -22.49 3.07 23.20
CA ALA A 121 -23.02 2.42 22.01
C ALA A 121 -21.97 2.12 20.92
N ASP A 122 -20.86 2.87 20.90
CA ASP A 122 -19.78 2.69 19.94
C ASP A 122 -18.78 1.61 20.39
N GLN A 123 -18.79 1.24 21.67
CA GLN A 123 -17.80 0.37 22.28
C GLN A 123 -17.99 -1.09 21.87
N VAL A 124 -16.92 -1.67 21.30
CA VAL A 124 -16.83 -3.10 20.97
C VAL A 124 -15.50 -3.65 21.46
N GLY A 125 -15.51 -4.84 22.04
CA GLY A 125 -14.33 -5.49 22.63
C GLY A 125 -13.31 -6.01 21.60
N GLY A 126 -12.55 -6.99 22.03
CA GLY A 126 -11.48 -7.59 21.24
C GLY A 126 -10.17 -6.80 21.36
N SER A 127 -9.70 -6.19 20.27
CA SER A 127 -8.46 -5.41 20.30
C SER A 127 -8.69 -3.95 20.61
N GLY A 128 -7.74 -3.34 21.31
CA GLY A 128 -7.75 -1.91 21.63
C GLY A 128 -7.96 -1.64 23.11
N ILE A 129 -8.26 -0.41 23.48
CA ILE A 129 -8.45 0.05 24.87
C ILE A 129 -9.76 0.86 25.04
N LEU A 130 -10.33 1.40 23.95
CA LEU A 130 -11.48 2.30 24.08
C LEU A 130 -12.73 1.63 24.65
N PHE A 131 -12.86 0.33 24.49
CA PHE A 131 -13.99 -0.43 25.05
C PHE A 131 -13.96 -0.53 26.59
N GLU A 132 -12.81 -0.26 27.24
CA GLU A 132 -12.65 -0.24 28.69
C GLU A 132 -12.94 1.14 29.32
N LEU A 133 -12.98 2.20 28.51
CA LEU A 133 -13.17 3.58 29.01
C LEU A 133 -14.63 3.85 29.36
N GLY A 134 -14.85 4.84 30.23
CA GLY A 134 -16.19 5.26 30.65
C GLY A 134 -17.03 5.85 29.51
N ASP A 135 -18.34 5.69 29.63
CA ASP A 135 -19.29 6.31 28.71
C ASP A 135 -19.20 7.82 28.75
N HIS A 136 -19.11 8.46 27.62
CA HIS A 136 -19.11 9.93 27.47
C HIS A 136 -18.06 10.67 28.32
N THR A 137 -16.98 10.00 28.71
CA THR A 137 -15.91 10.56 29.56
C THR A 137 -14.73 11.08 28.77
N SER A 138 -14.61 10.71 27.50
CA SER A 138 -13.45 11.03 26.67
C SER A 138 -13.85 11.54 25.29
N GLN A 139 -13.09 12.52 24.81
CA GLN A 139 -13.11 12.96 23.41
C GLN A 139 -11.76 12.65 22.77
N LEU A 140 -11.79 12.14 21.54
CA LEU A 140 -10.60 11.86 20.76
C LEU A 140 -10.70 12.58 19.41
N SER A 141 -9.56 13.07 18.92
CA SER A 141 -9.52 13.59 17.57
C SER A 141 -9.66 12.44 16.56
N ILE A 142 -10.18 12.76 15.37
CA ILE A 142 -10.26 11.78 14.27
C ILE A 142 -8.87 11.21 13.98
N ARG A 143 -7.81 12.03 14.07
CA ARG A 143 -6.41 11.57 13.93
C ARG A 143 -6.03 10.56 15.01
N ASP A 144 -6.37 10.82 16.26
CA ASP A 144 -6.03 9.93 17.37
C ASP A 144 -6.79 8.60 17.27
N LEU A 145 -8.06 8.64 16.85
CA LEU A 145 -8.81 7.42 16.50
C LEU A 145 -8.09 6.63 15.41
N GLY A 146 -7.57 7.29 14.37
CA GLY A 146 -6.76 6.65 13.32
C GLY A 146 -5.48 6.01 13.86
N ILE A 147 -4.79 6.67 14.80
CA ILE A 147 -3.60 6.12 15.47
C ILE A 147 -3.96 4.89 16.31
N LEU A 148 -5.00 4.96 17.13
CA LEU A 148 -5.46 3.82 17.95
C LEU A 148 -5.89 2.63 17.08
N MET A 149 -6.62 2.90 15.99
CA MET A 149 -7.03 1.89 15.01
C MET A 149 -5.83 1.13 14.44
N ILE A 150 -4.74 1.81 14.14
CA ILE A 150 -3.55 1.18 13.51
C ILE A 150 -2.61 0.59 14.56
N VAL A 151 -2.27 1.33 15.63
CA VAL A 151 -1.25 0.93 16.60
C VAL A 151 -1.73 -0.16 17.55
N LEU A 152 -2.89 0.07 18.16
CA LEU A 152 -3.50 -0.89 19.10
C LEU A 152 -4.51 -1.81 18.41
N SER A 153 -4.69 -1.64 17.10
CA SER A 153 -5.77 -2.33 16.38
C SER A 153 -7.15 -2.13 17.02
N ASP A 154 -7.40 -0.96 17.61
CA ASP A 154 -8.61 -0.68 18.39
C ASP A 154 -9.87 -0.81 17.53
N ASN A 155 -10.75 -1.73 17.93
CA ASN A 155 -11.98 -2.04 17.19
C ASN A 155 -13.04 -0.96 17.34
N THR A 156 -13.13 -0.36 18.53
CA THR A 156 -14.04 0.78 18.79
C THR A 156 -13.66 1.96 17.91
N ALA A 157 -12.38 2.37 17.93
CA ALA A 157 -11.88 3.43 17.05
C ALA A 157 -12.14 3.13 15.57
N THR A 158 -11.97 1.85 15.17
CA THR A 158 -12.23 1.42 13.80
C THR A 158 -13.68 1.61 13.41
N ASN A 159 -14.61 1.15 14.26
CA ASN A 159 -16.05 1.24 13.98
C ASN A 159 -16.52 2.70 13.96
N MET A 160 -16.04 3.54 14.88
CA MET A 160 -16.30 4.99 14.87
C MET A 160 -15.83 5.65 13.56
N LEU A 161 -14.65 5.27 13.06
CA LEU A 161 -14.13 5.80 11.80
C LEU A 161 -14.88 5.25 10.59
N ILE A 162 -15.29 3.98 10.60
CA ILE A 162 -16.15 3.40 9.55
C ILE A 162 -17.49 4.13 9.49
N ASP A 163 -18.10 4.45 10.64
CA ASP A 163 -19.34 5.21 10.69
C ASP A 163 -19.17 6.64 10.18
N LEU A 164 -18.04 7.26 10.48
CA LEU A 164 -17.72 8.60 10.00
C LEU A 164 -17.57 8.67 8.49
N VAL A 165 -16.85 7.72 7.88
CA VAL A 165 -16.53 7.79 6.46
C VAL A 165 -17.47 6.99 5.57
N GLY A 166 -18.15 5.98 6.10
CA GLY A 166 -19.03 5.04 5.41
C GLY A 166 -18.28 3.91 4.69
N MET A 167 -18.70 2.65 4.91
CA MET A 167 -18.11 1.47 4.25
C MET A 167 -18.16 1.54 2.72
N GLU A 168 -19.26 2.05 2.18
CA GLU A 168 -19.43 2.22 0.73
C GLU A 168 -18.38 3.16 0.13
N ASN A 169 -18.03 4.23 0.83
CA ASN A 169 -17.01 5.18 0.37
C ASN A 169 -15.61 4.55 0.39
N VAL A 170 -15.30 3.72 1.39
CA VAL A 170 -14.05 2.93 1.41
C VAL A 170 -13.99 2.05 0.16
N ASN A 171 -15.05 1.29 -0.14
CA ASN A 171 -15.11 0.41 -1.30
C ASN A 171 -15.07 1.18 -2.63
N LYS A 172 -15.73 2.33 -2.73
CA LYS A 172 -15.62 3.22 -3.92
C LYS A 172 -14.19 3.69 -4.14
N THR A 173 -13.48 4.03 -3.07
CA THR A 173 -12.06 4.44 -3.17
C THR A 173 -11.19 3.29 -3.64
N LEU A 174 -11.36 2.10 -3.08
CA LEU A 174 -10.66 0.90 -3.53
C LEU A 174 -10.94 0.60 -5.01
N GLY A 175 -12.20 0.64 -5.42
CA GLY A 175 -12.59 0.43 -6.83
C GLY A 175 -11.97 1.46 -7.78
N ALA A 176 -11.90 2.74 -7.37
CA ALA A 176 -11.27 3.81 -8.16
C ALA A 176 -9.75 3.63 -8.32
N LEU A 177 -9.10 2.91 -7.38
CA LEU A 177 -7.69 2.52 -7.45
C LEU A 177 -7.48 1.21 -8.23
N GLY A 178 -8.54 0.61 -8.80
CA GLY A 178 -8.48 -0.66 -9.53
C GLY A 178 -8.45 -1.91 -8.65
N LEU A 179 -8.72 -1.78 -7.35
CA LEU A 179 -8.65 -2.86 -6.36
C LEU A 179 -10.02 -3.50 -6.19
N GLN A 180 -10.29 -4.54 -6.97
CA GLN A 180 -11.63 -5.13 -7.08
C GLN A 180 -11.91 -6.23 -6.04
N GLN A 181 -10.86 -6.86 -5.52
CA GLN A 181 -10.95 -7.95 -4.54
C GLN A 181 -10.86 -7.47 -3.10
N THR A 182 -10.27 -6.28 -2.88
CA THR A 182 -10.20 -5.68 -1.54
C THR A 182 -11.52 -5.03 -1.20
N ARG A 183 -12.19 -5.54 -0.16
CA ARG A 183 -13.55 -5.11 0.21
C ARG A 183 -13.72 -5.02 1.72
N LEU A 184 -14.28 -3.91 2.18
CA LEU A 184 -14.78 -3.73 3.53
C LEU A 184 -16.26 -4.13 3.54
N GLN A 185 -16.61 -5.28 4.12
CA GLN A 185 -17.98 -5.84 4.08
C GLN A 185 -18.67 -5.81 5.44
N ARG A 186 -17.93 -5.68 6.54
CA ARG A 186 -18.48 -5.62 7.88
C ARG A 186 -17.65 -4.76 8.82
N LYS A 187 -18.31 -4.24 9.84
CA LYS A 187 -17.64 -3.64 11.00
C LYS A 187 -16.87 -4.68 11.81
N MET A 188 -15.96 -4.20 12.66
CA MET A 188 -15.23 -5.06 13.58
C MET A 188 -16.21 -5.70 14.58
N LEU A 189 -15.98 -6.97 14.89
CA LEU A 189 -16.80 -7.81 15.78
C LEU A 189 -18.27 -7.99 15.38
N ASN A 190 -18.67 -7.68 14.16
CA ASN A 190 -19.98 -8.11 13.65
C ASN A 190 -19.95 -9.62 13.32
N THR A 191 -20.09 -10.46 14.37
CA THR A 191 -20.02 -11.93 14.26
C THR A 191 -21.20 -12.50 13.45
N ALA A 192 -22.35 -11.85 13.47
CA ALA A 192 -23.50 -12.28 12.68
C ALA A 192 -23.22 -12.13 11.16
N ALA A 193 -22.58 -11.05 10.73
CA ALA A 193 -22.14 -10.87 9.35
C ALA A 193 -21.06 -11.91 8.98
N SER A 194 -20.07 -12.12 9.86
CA SER A 194 -19.05 -13.15 9.67
C SER A 194 -19.64 -14.55 9.52
N GLY A 195 -20.63 -14.90 10.35
CA GLY A 195 -21.35 -16.18 10.24
C GLY A 195 -22.11 -16.40 8.93
N ARG A 196 -22.44 -15.32 8.20
CA ARG A 196 -22.99 -15.37 6.84
C ARG A 196 -21.92 -15.37 5.75
N GLY A 197 -20.62 -15.36 6.12
CA GLY A 197 -19.51 -15.28 5.16
C GLY A 197 -19.20 -13.86 4.67
N GLU A 198 -19.77 -12.83 5.28
CA GLU A 198 -19.51 -11.43 4.97
C GLU A 198 -18.20 -11.00 5.64
N GLU A 199 -17.07 -11.38 5.03
CA GLU A 199 -15.74 -11.07 5.56
C GLU A 199 -15.12 -9.86 4.86
N ASN A 200 -14.25 -9.15 5.57
CA ASN A 200 -13.40 -8.13 4.95
C ASN A 200 -12.29 -8.84 4.18
N LEU A 201 -12.19 -8.62 2.89
CA LEU A 201 -11.41 -9.42 1.96
C LEU A 201 -10.28 -8.62 1.30
N SER A 202 -9.23 -9.31 0.87
CA SER A 202 -8.21 -8.82 -0.05
C SER A 202 -7.44 -9.99 -0.69
N THR A 203 -6.52 -9.65 -1.61
CA THR A 203 -5.52 -10.56 -2.15
C THR A 203 -4.12 -10.04 -1.83
N PRO A 204 -3.08 -10.90 -1.76
CA PRO A 204 -1.69 -10.44 -1.60
C PRO A 204 -1.28 -9.41 -2.65
N ALA A 205 -1.74 -9.57 -3.89
CA ALA A 205 -1.45 -8.64 -4.99
C ALA A 205 -2.04 -7.24 -4.74
N GLU A 206 -3.31 -7.15 -4.34
CA GLU A 206 -3.95 -5.85 -4.10
C GLU A 206 -3.44 -5.18 -2.82
N ALA A 207 -3.18 -5.96 -1.77
CA ALA A 207 -2.54 -5.45 -0.56
C ALA A 207 -1.16 -4.85 -0.83
N ALA A 208 -0.34 -5.55 -1.62
CA ALA A 208 0.95 -5.03 -2.05
C ALA A 208 0.80 -3.75 -2.89
N ARG A 209 -0.20 -3.68 -3.78
CA ARG A 209 -0.47 -2.48 -4.58
C ARG A 209 -0.91 -1.29 -3.72
N ILE A 210 -1.72 -1.50 -2.69
CA ILE A 210 -2.10 -0.45 -1.73
C ILE A 210 -0.86 0.14 -1.06
N MET A 211 0.03 -0.73 -0.56
CA MET A 211 1.25 -0.29 0.10
C MET A 211 2.20 0.43 -0.86
N GLU A 212 2.31 -0.02 -2.10
CA GLU A 212 3.07 0.64 -3.16
C GLU A 212 2.51 2.03 -3.48
N ILE A 213 1.19 2.16 -3.67
CA ILE A 213 0.48 3.44 -3.91
C ILE A 213 0.81 4.45 -2.79
N LEU A 214 0.76 4.02 -1.53
CA LEU A 214 1.11 4.87 -0.39
C LEU A 214 2.59 5.27 -0.42
N TYR A 215 3.49 4.33 -0.67
CA TYR A 215 4.93 4.58 -0.73
C TYR A 215 5.31 5.56 -1.84
N ARG A 216 4.71 5.41 -3.02
CA ARG A 216 4.98 6.29 -4.17
C ARG A 216 4.31 7.65 -4.06
N GLY A 217 3.42 7.86 -3.08
CA GLY A 217 2.62 9.09 -2.92
C GLY A 217 1.56 9.25 -4.02
N GLU A 218 1.11 8.14 -4.61
CA GLU A 218 0.08 8.10 -5.65
C GLU A 218 -1.34 8.20 -5.07
N PHE A 219 -1.50 8.01 -3.75
CA PHE A 219 -2.77 8.24 -3.09
C PHE A 219 -2.92 9.71 -2.71
N LEU A 220 -3.82 10.43 -3.38
CA LEU A 220 -4.09 11.87 -3.27
C LEU A 220 -2.84 12.73 -3.56
N ASN A 221 -1.82 12.65 -2.72
CA ASN A 221 -0.53 13.32 -2.88
C ASN A 221 0.51 12.70 -1.94
N ARG A 222 1.77 13.09 -2.11
CA ARG A 222 2.90 12.60 -1.32
C ARG A 222 2.73 12.85 0.18
N GLN A 223 2.27 14.04 0.57
CA GLN A 223 2.12 14.40 1.98
C GLN A 223 1.14 13.46 2.69
N VAL A 224 -0.03 13.18 2.11
CA VAL A 224 -1.02 12.27 2.68
C VAL A 224 -0.46 10.84 2.78
N GLY A 225 0.23 10.37 1.75
CA GLY A 225 0.91 9.08 1.79
C GLY A 225 1.91 8.98 2.95
N ASP A 226 2.76 9.98 3.10
CA ASP A 226 3.77 10.04 4.16
C ASP A 226 3.15 10.10 5.57
N GLU A 227 2.05 10.84 5.76
CA GLU A 227 1.33 10.89 7.04
C GLU A 227 0.71 9.53 7.41
N ILE A 228 0.08 8.83 6.46
CA ILE A 228 -0.46 7.48 6.66
C ILE A 228 0.68 6.51 6.99
N LEU A 229 1.77 6.55 6.24
CA LEU A 229 2.94 5.69 6.48
C LEU A 229 3.62 6.00 7.82
N ALA A 230 3.64 7.25 8.27
CA ALA A 230 4.14 7.61 9.59
C ALA A 230 3.32 6.95 10.72
N ILE A 231 2.00 6.84 10.57
CA ILE A 231 1.15 6.10 11.51
C ILE A 231 1.43 4.60 11.43
N LEU A 232 1.60 4.05 10.21
CA LEU A 232 1.93 2.63 10.00
C LEU A 232 3.32 2.25 10.53
N LYS A 233 4.27 3.19 10.63
CA LYS A 233 5.61 2.99 11.21
C LYS A 233 5.63 2.95 12.74
N LYS A 234 4.57 3.41 13.42
CA LYS A 234 4.54 3.41 14.88
C LYS A 234 4.71 2.01 15.44
N PRO A 235 5.42 1.85 16.60
CA PRO A 235 5.74 0.55 17.17
C PRO A 235 4.50 -0.33 17.43
N LYS A 236 4.57 -1.56 17.01
CA LYS A 236 3.59 -2.64 17.27
C LYS A 236 4.23 -4.00 16.99
N ARG A 237 3.53 -5.08 17.26
CA ARG A 237 4.01 -6.44 17.00
C ARG A 237 3.43 -6.97 15.70
N GLY A 238 4.22 -7.76 14.95
CA GLY A 238 3.80 -8.46 13.74
C GLY A 238 4.79 -9.56 13.36
N GLY A 239 4.37 -10.47 12.49
CA GLY A 239 5.20 -11.59 12.02
C GLY A 239 6.34 -11.12 11.13
N ILE A 240 6.08 -10.14 10.26
CA ILE A 240 7.08 -9.59 9.34
C ILE A 240 8.21 -8.91 10.13
N ASN A 241 7.88 -7.98 11.04
CA ASN A 241 8.92 -7.29 11.77
C ASN A 241 9.68 -8.19 12.75
N ALA A 242 9.09 -9.30 13.18
CA ALA A 242 9.77 -10.31 14.01
C ALA A 242 10.86 -11.09 13.25
N GLY A 243 10.85 -11.08 11.92
CA GLY A 243 11.86 -11.69 11.05
C GLY A 243 13.01 -10.77 10.66
N LEU A 244 12.96 -9.47 11.04
CA LEU A 244 13.90 -8.44 10.66
C LEU A 244 14.85 -8.05 11.80
N PRO A 245 16.04 -7.48 11.51
CA PRO A 245 16.81 -6.77 12.51
C PRO A 245 16.00 -5.63 13.14
N ALA A 246 16.24 -5.37 14.44
CA ALA A 246 15.43 -4.44 15.23
C ALA A 246 15.53 -2.96 14.79
N ASP A 247 16.59 -2.60 14.09
CA ASP A 247 16.87 -1.26 13.57
C ASP A 247 16.27 -1.00 12.18
N VAL A 248 15.72 -2.02 11.53
CA VAL A 248 15.05 -1.86 10.21
C VAL A 248 13.66 -1.27 10.39
N PRO A 249 13.39 -0.06 9.88
CA PRO A 249 12.05 0.53 10.00
C PRO A 249 11.03 -0.21 9.13
N VAL A 250 9.83 -0.43 9.67
CA VAL A 250 8.73 -1.08 8.95
C VAL A 250 7.44 -0.28 9.12
N ALA A 251 6.77 0.05 8.03
CA ALA A 251 5.39 0.54 8.03
C ALA A 251 4.47 -0.64 7.78
N PHE A 252 3.63 -1.05 8.74
CA PHE A 252 2.85 -2.26 8.61
C PHE A 252 1.55 -2.27 9.41
N LYS A 253 0.66 -3.20 9.06
CA LYS A 253 -0.53 -3.52 9.83
C LYS A 253 -0.77 -5.02 9.83
N PRO A 254 -0.68 -5.69 10.98
CA PRO A 254 -1.08 -7.07 11.12
C PRO A 254 -2.61 -7.17 11.22
N GLY A 255 -3.15 -8.29 10.77
CA GLY A 255 -4.53 -8.70 10.94
C GLY A 255 -4.62 -10.14 11.41
N GLY A 256 -5.54 -10.44 12.31
CA GLY A 256 -5.77 -11.80 12.80
C GLY A 256 -7.20 -11.95 13.32
N ILE A 257 -7.79 -13.08 13.02
CA ILE A 257 -8.98 -13.66 13.63
C ILE A 257 -8.73 -15.17 13.71
N SER A 258 -9.61 -15.93 14.35
CA SER A 258 -9.44 -17.38 14.42
C SER A 258 -9.24 -17.99 13.03
N GLY A 259 -8.13 -18.72 12.85
CA GLY A 259 -7.79 -19.38 11.59
C GLY A 259 -7.35 -18.45 10.46
N VAL A 260 -7.04 -17.17 10.73
CA VAL A 260 -6.59 -16.20 9.74
C VAL A 260 -5.44 -15.36 10.30
N SER A 261 -4.39 -15.21 9.53
CA SER A 261 -3.26 -14.32 9.81
C SER A 261 -2.87 -13.56 8.56
N THR A 262 -2.79 -12.22 8.64
CA THR A 262 -2.42 -11.37 7.51
C THR A 262 -1.49 -10.27 7.97
N GLU A 263 -0.60 -9.80 7.08
CA GLU A 263 0.21 -8.63 7.34
C GLU A 263 0.57 -7.93 6.03
N TRP A 264 0.34 -6.61 5.98
CA TRP A 264 0.75 -5.74 4.88
C TRP A 264 1.84 -4.82 5.38
N ALA A 265 2.98 -4.82 4.72
CA ALA A 265 4.16 -4.10 5.19
C ALA A 265 4.97 -3.44 4.07
N ILE A 266 5.68 -2.37 4.42
CA ILE A 266 6.82 -1.83 3.69
C ILE A 266 8.02 -1.91 4.61
N VAL A 267 9.05 -2.60 4.17
CA VAL A 267 10.35 -2.68 4.84
C VAL A 267 11.26 -1.62 4.25
N TYR A 268 11.75 -0.71 5.08
CA TYR A 268 12.62 0.39 4.67
C TYR A 268 14.10 0.00 4.75
N LEU A 269 14.48 -0.93 3.90
CA LEU A 269 15.88 -1.28 3.71
C LEU A 269 16.56 -0.16 2.91
N GLN A 270 17.72 0.32 3.37
CA GLN A 270 18.33 1.56 2.91
C GLN A 270 18.41 1.66 1.37
N GLU A 271 18.95 0.67 0.69
CA GLU A 271 19.16 0.69 -0.77
C GLU A 271 18.05 -0.03 -1.55
N ARG A 272 17.24 -0.84 -0.86
CA ARG A 272 16.23 -1.71 -1.46
C ARG A 272 14.97 -1.80 -0.60
N PRO A 273 14.23 -0.69 -0.43
CA PRO A 273 12.93 -0.75 0.22
C PRO A 273 11.99 -1.64 -0.59
N TYR A 274 11.20 -2.45 0.12
CA TYR A 274 10.28 -3.37 -0.52
C TYR A 274 8.96 -3.47 0.20
N VAL A 275 7.91 -3.73 -0.56
CA VAL A 275 6.59 -4.13 -0.03
C VAL A 275 6.62 -5.64 0.22
N VAL A 276 5.95 -6.07 1.28
CA VAL A 276 5.58 -7.47 1.47
C VAL A 276 4.15 -7.56 2.00
N ALA A 277 3.33 -8.40 1.38
CA ALA A 277 1.99 -8.76 1.82
C ALA A 277 1.93 -10.28 1.98
N VAL A 278 1.59 -10.74 3.18
CA VAL A 278 1.41 -12.16 3.51
C VAL A 278 0.02 -12.37 4.06
N MET A 279 -0.65 -13.40 3.58
CA MET A 279 -1.99 -13.77 4.00
C MET A 279 -2.08 -15.28 4.16
N GLU A 280 -2.75 -15.69 5.20
CA GLU A 280 -2.96 -17.10 5.52
C GLU A 280 -4.35 -17.29 6.09
N ASN A 281 -4.97 -18.44 5.77
CA ASN A 281 -6.16 -18.95 6.45
C ASN A 281 -6.13 -20.49 6.59
N TYR A 282 -6.96 -21.01 7.50
CA TYR A 282 -7.06 -22.42 7.88
C TYR A 282 -5.86 -23.01 8.64
N ALA A 283 -4.74 -22.29 8.83
CA ALA A 283 -3.63 -22.78 9.64
C ALA A 283 -3.82 -22.46 11.13
N LEU A 284 -3.00 -23.09 11.95
CA LEU A 284 -2.87 -22.73 13.36
C LEU A 284 -2.02 -21.46 13.49
N GLY A 285 -2.39 -20.55 14.39
CA GLY A 285 -1.74 -19.22 14.50
C GLY A 285 -0.22 -19.28 14.72
N GLU A 286 0.31 -20.26 15.45
CA GLU A 286 1.75 -20.44 15.65
C GLU A 286 2.48 -20.81 14.36
N GLU A 287 1.88 -21.66 13.53
CA GLU A 287 2.42 -22.09 12.25
C GLU A 287 2.46 -20.91 11.26
N ALA A 288 1.38 -20.15 11.18
CA ALA A 288 1.32 -18.94 10.36
C ALA A 288 2.37 -17.90 10.79
N ALA A 289 2.51 -17.67 12.10
CA ALA A 289 3.50 -16.71 12.63
C ALA A 289 4.94 -17.15 12.32
N ALA A 290 5.25 -18.44 12.42
CA ALA A 290 6.54 -18.99 12.08
C ALA A 290 6.85 -18.82 10.58
N ALA A 291 5.89 -19.14 9.71
CA ALA A 291 6.02 -18.98 8.26
C ALA A 291 6.20 -17.50 7.86
N MET A 292 5.42 -16.59 8.42
CA MET A 292 5.57 -15.14 8.16
C MET A 292 6.95 -14.62 8.55
N LYS A 293 7.47 -15.04 9.71
CA LYS A 293 8.81 -14.69 10.16
C LYS A 293 9.89 -15.21 9.23
N GLU A 294 9.74 -16.43 8.73
CA GLU A 294 10.70 -17.05 7.81
C GLU A 294 10.64 -16.41 6.43
N ILE A 295 9.46 -16.11 5.90
CA ILE A 295 9.27 -15.34 4.66
C ILE A 295 9.97 -13.97 4.79
N SER A 296 9.74 -13.27 5.90
CA SER A 296 10.37 -11.98 6.17
C SER A 296 11.89 -12.05 6.15
N ARG A 297 12.49 -13.04 6.84
CA ARG A 297 13.93 -13.24 6.86
C ARG A 297 14.48 -13.58 5.47
N THR A 298 13.80 -14.46 4.73
CA THR A 298 14.21 -14.86 3.37
C THR A 298 14.24 -13.67 2.42
N LEU A 299 13.22 -12.82 2.48
CA LEU A 299 13.14 -11.60 1.66
C LEU A 299 14.17 -10.54 2.09
N TYR A 300 14.34 -10.35 3.40
CA TYR A 300 15.35 -9.44 3.93
C TYR A 300 16.74 -9.84 3.46
N ASP A 301 17.13 -11.11 3.61
CA ASP A 301 18.42 -11.64 3.19
C ASP A 301 18.65 -11.43 1.68
N TYR A 302 17.59 -11.58 0.88
CA TYR A 302 17.66 -11.36 -0.57
C TYR A 302 17.89 -9.88 -0.90
N PHE A 303 17.01 -9.00 -0.42
CA PHE A 303 17.07 -7.57 -0.76
C PHE A 303 18.28 -6.88 -0.13
N TRP A 304 18.71 -7.33 1.04
CA TRP A 304 19.96 -6.86 1.65
C TRP A 304 21.19 -7.17 0.78
N ARG A 305 21.28 -8.41 0.29
CA ARG A 305 22.37 -8.79 -0.63
C ARG A 305 22.32 -7.97 -1.91
N LEU A 306 21.13 -7.75 -2.47
CA LEU A 306 20.94 -6.95 -3.68
C LEU A 306 21.33 -5.49 -3.49
N GLY A 307 21.06 -4.91 -2.31
CA GLY A 307 21.39 -3.52 -2.00
C GLY A 307 22.86 -3.29 -1.66
N ASN A 308 23.53 -4.30 -1.09
CA ASN A 308 24.90 -4.14 -0.57
C ASN A 308 25.98 -4.78 -1.43
N ALA A 309 25.62 -5.60 -2.42
CA ALA A 309 26.59 -6.25 -3.30
C ALA A 309 26.91 -5.40 -4.52
N THR A 310 28.14 -5.45 -4.97
CA THR A 310 28.52 -4.97 -6.31
C THR A 310 27.84 -5.81 -7.37
N ARG A 311 27.91 -5.36 -8.64
CA ARG A 311 27.39 -6.11 -9.80
C ARG A 311 27.91 -7.58 -9.85
N HIS A 312 29.09 -7.85 -9.30
CA HIS A 312 29.73 -9.17 -9.31
C HIS A 312 29.55 -9.95 -8.00
N GLY A 313 28.69 -9.44 -7.06
CA GLY A 313 28.37 -10.12 -5.80
C GLY A 313 29.41 -9.91 -4.69
N THR A 314 30.31 -8.96 -4.84
CA THR A 314 31.31 -8.60 -3.81
C THR A 314 30.68 -7.57 -2.86
N TYR A 315 30.78 -7.79 -1.57
CA TYR A 315 30.43 -6.79 -0.56
C TYR A 315 31.63 -5.87 -0.30
N ILE A 316 31.38 -4.57 -0.36
CA ILE A 316 32.38 -3.55 -0.08
C ILE A 316 31.88 -2.74 1.12
N ASP A 317 32.72 -2.65 2.16
CA ASP A 317 32.43 -1.79 3.32
C ASP A 317 32.29 -0.34 2.82
N PRO A 318 31.13 0.32 3.03
CA PRO A 318 30.95 1.72 2.62
C PRO A 318 32.02 2.68 3.18
N ALA A 319 32.59 2.36 4.34
CA ALA A 319 33.66 3.14 4.94
C ALA A 319 34.98 3.11 4.14
N LEU A 320 35.16 2.11 3.25
CA LEU A 320 36.32 1.97 2.37
C LEU A 320 36.12 2.64 1.00
N ILE A 321 34.91 3.07 0.68
CA ILE A 321 34.62 3.82 -0.54
C ILE A 321 34.83 5.30 -0.23
N LYS A 322 36.01 5.80 -0.59
CA LYS A 322 36.35 7.23 -0.46
C LYS A 322 35.99 8.00 -1.71
#